data_b114c2692da271b4a35332f137a86dd1
#
_entry.id   b114c2692da271b4a35332f137a86dd1
#
_cell.length_a   1.000
_cell.length_b   1.000
_cell.length_c   1.000
_cell.angle_alpha   90.00
_cell.angle_beta   90.00
_cell.angle_gamma   90.00
#
_symmetry.space_group_name_H-M   'P 1'
#
loop_
_entity.id
_entity.type
_entity.pdbx_description
1 polymer ?
#
loop_
_entity_poly.entity_id
_entity_poly.type
_entity_poly.pdbx_seq_one_letter_code
_entity_poly.pdbx_strand_id
1 'polypeptide(L)'
;MCKDLVWDRHLHGSTLGFIGFGRIPQCVARKLSGFDLRYLAYDPQVSPDVMAELQASPATFEEVLQQADVISLHTPLTEATHHLIGERELRLMKSNVILINTSRGPVLDEQALVEALTERRIAGAALDVFETEPLPESSPLRQLDNVVLTPHIAGYTDEFVKDFWHYSVEAVCDMAQGFLPESYVNPQAVDRCGFVRRDQD
;
A
#
# COMPACT_ATOMS: atom_id res chain seq x y z
N MET A 1 -29.64 13.87 2.64
CA MET A 1 -28.53 14.79 2.35
C MET A 1 -27.65 14.80 3.58
N CYS A 2 -26.53 14.03 3.51
CA CYS A 2 -25.62 13.86 4.64
C CYS A 2 -24.93 15.19 4.93
N LYS A 3 -25.33 15.86 6.00
CA LYS A 3 -24.75 17.15 6.42
C LYS A 3 -23.53 17.00 7.33
N ASP A 4 -23.13 15.77 7.65
CA ASP A 4 -22.09 15.48 8.65
C ASP A 4 -20.81 14.90 8.05
N LEU A 5 -20.62 15.00 6.75
CA LEU A 5 -19.34 14.73 6.09
C LEU A 5 -18.43 15.93 6.34
N VAL A 6 -17.71 15.89 7.45
CA VAL A 6 -16.62 16.83 7.78
C VAL A 6 -15.40 16.49 6.92
N TRP A 7 -15.50 16.78 5.62
CA TRP A 7 -14.37 16.62 4.69
C TRP A 7 -13.81 17.99 4.28
N ASP A 8 -13.53 18.82 5.27
CA ASP A 8 -12.99 20.18 5.04
C ASP A 8 -11.46 20.20 4.97
N ARG A 9 -10.81 19.08 4.58
CA ARG A 9 -9.36 19.08 4.46
C ARG A 9 -8.91 19.20 3.01
N HIS A 10 -8.21 20.29 2.75
CA HIS A 10 -7.40 20.38 1.57
C HIS A 10 -6.20 19.41 1.70
N LEU A 11 -5.89 18.68 0.64
CA LEU A 11 -4.65 17.89 0.57
C LEU A 11 -3.41 18.79 0.59
N HIS A 12 -3.50 19.97 -0.02
CA HIS A 12 -2.42 20.96 -0.05
C HIS A 12 -1.84 21.21 1.34
N GLY A 13 -0.54 21.09 1.46
CA GLY A 13 0.20 21.29 2.72
C GLY A 13 0.09 20.14 3.73
N SER A 14 -0.72 19.10 3.44
CA SER A 14 -0.82 17.92 4.31
C SER A 14 0.43 17.05 4.22
N THR A 15 0.64 16.25 5.26
CA THR A 15 1.74 15.28 5.32
C THR A 15 1.21 13.89 4.97
N LEU A 16 1.71 13.31 3.89
CA LEU A 16 1.48 11.92 3.52
C LEU A 16 2.65 11.06 4.01
N GLY A 17 2.35 10.13 4.91
CA GLY A 17 3.29 9.17 5.45
C GLY A 17 3.20 7.84 4.69
N PHE A 18 4.33 7.34 4.23
CA PHE A 18 4.44 6.02 3.62
C PHE A 18 5.08 5.03 4.60
N ILE A 19 4.42 3.91 4.85
CA ILE A 19 4.99 2.76 5.55
C ILE A 19 5.27 1.68 4.50
N GLY A 20 6.56 1.52 4.17
CA GLY A 20 7.08 0.90 2.96
C GLY A 20 7.23 1.93 1.82
N PHE A 21 8.41 1.97 1.18
CA PHE A 21 8.69 2.94 0.10
C PHE A 21 9.25 2.27 -1.17
N GLY A 22 8.65 1.12 -1.53
CA GLY A 22 8.96 0.38 -2.75
C GLY A 22 8.44 1.05 -4.03
N ARG A 23 8.28 0.29 -5.11
CA ARG A 23 7.89 0.80 -6.44
C ARG A 23 6.54 1.53 -6.45
N ILE A 24 5.53 0.99 -5.74
CA ILE A 24 4.16 1.55 -5.74
C ILE A 24 4.12 2.91 -5.04
N PRO A 25 4.55 3.07 -3.77
CA PRO A 25 4.53 4.38 -3.13
C PRO A 25 5.42 5.42 -3.81
N GLN A 26 6.54 5.02 -4.41
CA GLN A 26 7.34 5.93 -5.26
C GLN A 26 6.54 6.43 -6.47
N CYS A 27 5.74 5.56 -7.10
CA CYS A 27 4.85 5.97 -8.18
C CYS A 27 3.74 6.90 -7.68
N VAL A 28 3.17 6.62 -6.50
CA VAL A 28 2.17 7.48 -5.85
C VAL A 28 2.75 8.86 -5.57
N ALA A 29 3.95 8.95 -4.97
CA ALA A 29 4.61 10.23 -4.70
C ALA A 29 4.81 11.06 -5.97
N ARG A 30 5.30 10.43 -7.06
CA ARG A 30 5.42 11.11 -8.37
C ARG A 30 4.10 11.63 -8.90
N LYS A 31 3.03 10.83 -8.82
CA LYS A 31 1.70 11.21 -9.34
C LYS A 31 1.02 12.30 -8.51
N LEU A 32 1.33 12.38 -7.22
CA LEU A 32 0.76 13.38 -6.31
C LEU A 32 1.61 14.66 -6.19
N SER A 33 2.68 14.82 -6.96
CA SER A 33 3.59 15.98 -6.89
C SER A 33 2.89 17.34 -7.10
N GLY A 34 1.74 17.37 -7.82
CA GLY A 34 0.96 18.60 -8.03
C GLY A 34 0.05 19.00 -6.88
N PHE A 35 0.03 18.24 -5.76
CA PHE A 35 -0.84 18.51 -4.60
C PHE A 35 -0.12 19.26 -3.47
N ASP A 36 1.16 19.62 -3.63
CA ASP A 36 2.00 20.29 -2.62
C ASP A 36 1.99 19.57 -1.25
N LEU A 37 2.07 18.24 -1.30
CA LEU A 37 2.15 17.40 -0.11
C LEU A 37 3.58 17.36 0.42
N ARG A 38 3.71 17.22 1.74
CA ARG A 38 4.96 16.79 2.37
C ARG A 38 4.96 15.26 2.47
N TYR A 39 6.03 14.61 2.05
CA TYR A 39 6.17 13.17 2.15
C TYR A 39 7.11 12.79 3.28
N LEU A 40 6.66 11.88 4.15
CA LEU A 40 7.49 11.14 5.10
C LEU A 40 7.51 9.68 4.67
N ALA A 41 8.66 9.03 4.69
CA ALA A 41 8.78 7.63 4.29
C ALA A 41 9.58 6.83 5.32
N TYR A 42 9.02 5.72 5.74
CA TYR A 42 9.69 4.68 6.51
C TYR A 42 9.81 3.42 5.66
N ASP A 43 11.04 3.03 5.39
CA ASP A 43 11.37 1.75 4.77
C ASP A 43 12.82 1.37 5.17
N PRO A 44 13.03 0.26 5.89
CA PRO A 44 14.37 -0.14 6.33
C PRO A 44 15.27 -0.65 5.19
N GLN A 45 14.72 -0.89 3.99
CA GLN A 45 15.44 -1.45 2.84
C GLN A 45 15.69 -0.44 1.72
N VAL A 46 15.07 0.74 1.78
CA VAL A 46 15.22 1.78 0.77
C VAL A 46 16.16 2.87 1.28
N SER A 47 17.16 3.23 0.48
CA SER A 47 18.12 4.24 0.88
C SER A 47 17.48 5.64 0.95
N PRO A 48 17.97 6.52 1.85
CA PRO A 48 17.53 7.91 1.92
C PRO A 48 17.67 8.68 0.60
N ASP A 49 18.66 8.36 -0.21
CA ASP A 49 18.88 9.02 -1.51
C ASP A 49 17.72 8.77 -2.47
N VAL A 50 17.20 7.52 -2.54
CA VAL A 50 16.03 7.19 -3.34
C VAL A 50 14.78 7.91 -2.86
N MET A 51 14.62 8.09 -1.54
CA MET A 51 13.53 8.86 -0.97
C MET A 51 13.65 10.33 -1.35
N ALA A 52 14.84 10.90 -1.24
CA ALA A 52 15.13 12.30 -1.56
C ALA A 52 14.87 12.67 -3.03
N GLU A 53 15.14 11.76 -3.98
CA GLU A 53 14.81 11.94 -5.41
C GLU A 53 13.32 12.23 -5.65
N LEU A 54 12.46 11.76 -4.75
CA LEU A 54 11.01 11.94 -4.79
C LEU A 54 10.50 12.97 -3.77
N GLN A 55 11.41 13.79 -3.21
CA GLN A 55 11.10 14.77 -2.19
C GLN A 55 10.47 14.17 -0.92
N ALA A 56 10.67 12.86 -0.68
CA ALA A 56 10.24 12.19 0.53
C ALA A 56 11.36 12.26 1.59
N SER A 57 11.02 12.75 2.76
CA SER A 57 11.93 12.81 3.89
C SER A 57 11.98 11.44 4.58
N PRO A 58 13.16 10.83 4.73
CA PRO A 58 13.30 9.64 5.55
C PRO A 58 12.85 9.92 6.98
N ALA A 59 12.09 9.00 7.56
CA ALA A 59 11.56 9.12 8.91
C ALA A 59 11.59 7.76 9.62
N THR A 60 11.58 7.77 10.94
CA THR A 60 11.35 6.57 11.73
C THR A 60 9.88 6.15 11.61
N PHE A 61 9.59 4.91 11.96
CA PHE A 61 8.22 4.38 11.95
C PHE A 61 7.30 5.23 12.84
N GLU A 62 7.75 5.54 14.05
CA GLU A 62 7.01 6.38 15.00
C GLU A 62 6.81 7.81 14.50
N GLU A 63 7.81 8.41 13.84
CA GLU A 63 7.65 9.75 13.27
C GLU A 63 6.59 9.80 12.18
N VAL A 64 6.51 8.77 11.33
CA VAL A 64 5.44 8.68 10.33
C VAL A 64 4.09 8.63 11.02
N LEU A 65 3.92 7.77 12.03
CA LEU A 65 2.65 7.64 12.76
C LEU A 65 2.21 8.97 13.41
N GLN A 66 3.15 9.68 14.04
CA GLN A 66 2.85 10.90 14.80
C GLN A 66 2.65 12.15 13.94
N GLN A 67 3.28 12.21 12.78
CA GLN A 67 3.33 13.45 12.00
C GLN A 67 2.46 13.43 10.74
N ALA A 68 2.09 12.26 10.23
CA ALA A 68 1.30 12.18 9.02
C ALA A 68 -0.17 12.58 9.23
N ASP A 69 -0.76 13.20 8.24
CA ASP A 69 -2.20 13.48 8.14
C ASP A 69 -2.92 12.40 7.33
N VAL A 70 -2.19 11.73 6.44
CA VAL A 70 -2.61 10.53 5.72
C VAL A 70 -1.48 9.52 5.83
N ILE A 71 -1.78 8.28 6.19
CA ILE A 71 -0.82 7.17 6.24
C ILE A 71 -1.22 6.12 5.21
N SER A 72 -0.28 5.73 4.35
CA SER A 72 -0.50 4.70 3.33
C SER A 72 0.45 3.52 3.55
N LEU A 73 -0.14 2.32 3.70
CA LEU A 73 0.59 1.08 3.95
C LEU A 73 0.97 0.40 2.62
N HIS A 74 2.25 0.11 2.46
CA HIS A 74 2.84 -0.50 1.27
C HIS A 74 3.85 -1.61 1.60
N THR A 75 3.75 -2.20 2.76
CA THR A 75 4.60 -3.31 3.19
C THR A 75 4.06 -4.64 2.69
N PRO A 76 4.92 -5.60 2.31
CA PRO A 76 4.49 -6.98 2.10
C PRO A 76 4.06 -7.60 3.44
N LEU A 77 3.21 -8.61 3.39
CA LEU A 77 2.89 -9.41 4.57
C LEU A 77 4.02 -10.42 4.82
N THR A 78 4.63 -10.32 5.98
CA THR A 78 5.66 -11.23 6.50
C THR A 78 5.40 -11.44 7.99
N GLU A 79 6.14 -12.33 8.63
CA GLU A 79 6.06 -12.49 10.09
C GLU A 79 6.35 -11.17 10.84
N ALA A 80 7.29 -10.37 10.33
CA ALA A 80 7.67 -9.08 10.93
C ALA A 80 6.66 -7.94 10.67
N THR A 81 5.79 -8.08 9.67
CA THR A 81 4.80 -7.06 9.31
C THR A 81 3.36 -7.48 9.59
N HIS A 82 3.16 -8.69 10.13
CA HIS A 82 1.86 -9.13 10.62
C HIS A 82 1.46 -8.26 11.82
N HIS A 83 0.28 -7.64 11.75
CA HIS A 83 -0.23 -6.68 12.73
C HIS A 83 0.78 -5.56 13.07
N LEU A 84 1.53 -5.13 12.04
CA LEU A 84 2.46 -4.01 12.15
C LEU A 84 1.78 -2.74 12.68
N ILE A 85 0.51 -2.55 12.32
CA ILE A 85 -0.36 -1.50 12.84
C ILE A 85 -1.39 -2.17 13.77
N GLY A 86 -1.15 -2.07 15.05
CA GLY A 86 -2.05 -2.52 16.10
C GLY A 86 -2.57 -1.36 16.95
N GLU A 87 -3.12 -1.69 18.12
CA GLU A 87 -3.70 -0.70 19.02
C GLU A 87 -2.68 0.37 19.46
N ARG A 88 -1.43 -0.04 19.75
CA ARG A 88 -0.36 0.87 20.15
C ARG A 88 -0.07 1.90 19.06
N GLU A 89 0.06 1.45 17.81
CA GLU A 89 0.38 2.28 16.65
C GLU A 89 -0.78 3.23 16.33
N LEU A 90 -2.02 2.74 16.38
CA LEU A 90 -3.22 3.56 16.21
C LEU A 90 -3.34 4.66 17.27
N ARG A 91 -2.88 4.42 18.51
CA ARG A 91 -2.83 5.45 19.57
C ARG A 91 -1.76 6.51 19.34
N LEU A 92 -0.71 6.22 18.59
CA LEU A 92 0.36 7.20 18.26
C LEU A 92 -0.07 8.15 17.13
N MET A 93 -1.07 7.78 16.36
CA MET A 93 -1.52 8.55 15.22
C MET A 93 -2.27 9.82 15.65
N LYS A 94 -2.31 10.81 14.76
CA LYS A 94 -3.16 11.99 14.95
C LYS A 94 -4.63 11.59 14.94
N SER A 95 -5.46 12.24 15.76
CA SER A 95 -6.91 11.99 15.79
C SER A 95 -7.63 12.29 14.47
N ASN A 96 -7.01 13.05 13.62
CA ASN A 96 -7.53 13.46 12.32
C ASN A 96 -6.89 12.71 11.14
N VAL A 97 -6.09 11.65 11.39
CA VAL A 97 -5.42 10.88 10.34
C VAL A 97 -6.43 10.06 9.53
N ILE A 98 -6.12 9.90 8.26
CA ILE A 98 -6.76 8.90 7.38
C ILE A 98 -5.74 7.77 7.15
N LEU A 99 -6.10 6.55 7.47
CA LEU A 99 -5.28 5.36 7.24
C LEU A 99 -5.71 4.66 5.95
N ILE A 100 -4.76 4.38 5.06
CA ILE A 100 -5.01 3.70 3.78
C ILE A 100 -4.27 2.37 3.76
N ASN A 101 -4.99 1.28 3.50
CA ASN A 101 -4.37 -0.03 3.30
C ASN A 101 -4.77 -0.62 1.94
N THR A 102 -3.82 -0.63 1.02
CA THR A 102 -3.89 -1.32 -0.28
C THR A 102 -2.76 -2.36 -0.40
N SER A 103 -2.17 -2.78 0.72
CA SER A 103 -1.10 -3.75 0.76
C SER A 103 -1.62 -5.17 1.02
N ARG A 104 -1.75 -5.55 2.29
CA ARG A 104 -2.35 -6.83 2.72
C ARG A 104 -3.15 -6.60 4.00
N GLY A 105 -4.29 -7.27 4.15
CA GLY A 105 -5.18 -7.14 5.32
C GLY A 105 -4.45 -7.35 6.64
N PRO A 106 -3.79 -8.50 6.85
CA PRO A 106 -3.14 -8.80 8.14
C PRO A 106 -1.90 -7.96 8.49
N VAL A 107 -1.54 -6.96 7.70
CA VAL A 107 -0.56 -5.92 8.11
C VAL A 107 -1.17 -5.01 9.17
N LEU A 108 -2.47 -4.93 9.21
CA LEU A 108 -3.27 -4.14 10.13
C LEU A 108 -4.10 -5.08 11.02
N ASP A 109 -4.07 -4.89 12.33
CA ASP A 109 -4.99 -5.54 13.26
C ASP A 109 -6.40 -4.96 13.03
N GLU A 110 -7.25 -5.75 12.35
CA GLU A 110 -8.59 -5.30 11.95
C GLU A 110 -9.49 -5.02 13.16
N GLN A 111 -9.34 -5.78 14.25
CA GLN A 111 -10.12 -5.55 15.48
C GLN A 111 -9.72 -4.23 16.12
N ALA A 112 -8.42 -3.98 16.28
CA ALA A 112 -7.92 -2.72 16.84
C ALA A 112 -8.33 -1.51 15.98
N LEU A 113 -8.36 -1.67 14.66
CA LEU A 113 -8.83 -0.65 13.72
C LEU A 113 -10.32 -0.35 13.93
N VAL A 114 -11.17 -1.37 14.02
CA VAL A 114 -12.62 -1.21 14.24
C VAL A 114 -12.86 -0.41 15.53
N GLU A 115 -12.15 -0.73 16.61
CA GLU A 115 -12.24 0.00 17.86
C GLU A 115 -11.81 1.47 17.71
N ALA A 116 -10.67 1.70 17.05
CA ALA A 116 -10.15 3.06 16.84
C ALA A 116 -11.09 3.93 15.98
N LEU A 117 -11.73 3.34 14.97
CA LEU A 117 -12.70 4.02 14.11
C LEU A 117 -14.01 4.29 14.82
N THR A 118 -14.52 3.32 15.60
CA THR A 118 -15.76 3.44 16.38
C THR A 118 -15.64 4.55 17.43
N GLU A 119 -14.50 4.60 18.11
CA GLU A 119 -14.20 5.62 19.12
C GLU A 119 -13.73 6.96 18.52
N ARG A 120 -13.64 7.07 17.19
CA ARG A 120 -13.13 8.26 16.51
C ARG A 120 -11.71 8.65 16.98
N ARG A 121 -10.88 7.67 17.38
CA ARG A 121 -9.46 7.88 17.69
C ARG A 121 -8.66 8.29 16.46
N ILE A 122 -9.08 7.83 15.28
CA ILE A 122 -8.63 8.30 13.97
C ILE A 122 -9.84 8.78 13.17
N ALA A 123 -9.63 9.65 12.20
CA ALA A 123 -10.73 10.24 11.43
C ALA A 123 -11.42 9.22 10.52
N GLY A 124 -10.64 8.34 9.87
CA GLY A 124 -11.19 7.36 8.97
C GLY A 124 -10.14 6.42 8.39
N ALA A 125 -10.61 5.46 7.59
CA ALA A 125 -9.76 4.55 6.85
C ALA A 125 -10.28 4.30 5.42
N ALA A 126 -9.37 3.92 4.52
CA ALA A 126 -9.68 3.38 3.20
C ALA A 126 -8.99 2.02 3.06
N LEU A 127 -9.77 0.97 2.90
CA LEU A 127 -9.29 -0.40 2.92
C LEU A 127 -9.70 -1.11 1.63
N ASP A 128 -8.72 -1.62 0.91
CA ASP A 128 -8.93 -2.48 -0.26
C ASP A 128 -8.68 -3.96 0.07
N VAL A 129 -8.08 -4.22 1.23
CA VAL A 129 -7.67 -5.54 1.69
C VAL A 129 -8.08 -5.77 3.15
N PHE A 130 -8.35 -7.04 3.52
CA PHE A 130 -8.92 -7.43 4.80
C PHE A 130 -8.21 -8.67 5.35
N GLU A 131 -8.32 -8.92 6.67
CA GLU A 131 -7.79 -10.15 7.28
C GLU A 131 -8.48 -11.39 6.74
N THR A 132 -9.79 -11.29 6.48
CA THR A 132 -10.57 -12.33 5.83
C THR A 132 -11.16 -11.79 4.54
N GLU A 133 -10.80 -12.39 3.43
CA GLU A 133 -11.32 -12.04 2.09
C GLU A 133 -12.12 -13.18 1.48
N PRO A 134 -13.32 -12.90 0.93
CA PRO A 134 -14.04 -11.63 0.91
C PRO A 134 -14.46 -11.16 2.29
N LEU A 135 -14.53 -9.82 2.51
CA LEU A 135 -14.96 -9.23 3.77
C LEU A 135 -16.33 -9.78 4.19
N PRO A 136 -16.47 -10.46 5.35
CA PRO A 136 -17.72 -11.04 5.81
C PRO A 136 -18.87 -10.02 5.88
N GLU A 137 -20.10 -10.45 5.61
CA GLU A 137 -21.27 -9.59 5.74
C GLU A 137 -21.47 -9.09 7.17
N SER A 138 -21.05 -9.88 8.16
CA SER A 138 -21.12 -9.55 9.57
C SER A 138 -20.02 -8.62 10.07
N SER A 139 -19.06 -8.24 9.20
CA SER A 139 -17.94 -7.38 9.62
C SER A 139 -18.45 -6.03 10.13
N PRO A 140 -17.98 -5.59 11.31
CA PRO A 140 -18.30 -4.27 11.86
C PRO A 140 -17.87 -3.12 10.93
N LEU A 141 -16.82 -3.29 10.14
CA LEU A 141 -16.35 -2.28 9.17
C LEU A 141 -17.46 -1.81 8.23
N ARG A 142 -18.40 -2.70 7.86
CA ARG A 142 -19.53 -2.37 6.98
C ARG A 142 -20.56 -1.42 7.61
N GLN A 143 -20.53 -1.25 8.92
CA GLN A 143 -21.48 -0.42 9.68
C GLN A 143 -20.89 0.98 9.98
N LEU A 144 -19.60 1.18 9.73
CA LEU A 144 -18.92 2.44 10.00
C LEU A 144 -19.13 3.43 8.85
N ASP A 145 -19.35 4.70 9.17
CA ASP A 145 -19.57 5.79 8.22
C ASP A 145 -18.28 6.54 7.85
N ASN A 146 -17.17 6.22 8.52
CA ASN A 146 -15.84 6.79 8.32
C ASN A 146 -14.86 5.83 7.65
N VAL A 147 -15.35 4.85 6.91
CA VAL A 147 -14.53 3.88 6.19
C VAL A 147 -14.95 3.80 4.72
N VAL A 148 -13.97 3.77 3.82
CA VAL A 148 -14.14 3.39 2.42
C VAL A 148 -13.65 1.96 2.25
N LEU A 149 -14.48 1.09 1.69
CA LEU A 149 -14.17 -0.33 1.49
C LEU A 149 -14.25 -0.67 0.00
N THR A 150 -13.21 -1.31 -0.52
CA THR A 150 -13.18 -1.85 -1.88
C THR A 150 -12.73 -3.32 -1.85
N PRO A 151 -13.21 -4.18 -2.78
CA PRO A 151 -13.03 -5.63 -2.68
C PRO A 151 -11.73 -6.10 -3.35
N HIS A 152 -10.57 -5.62 -2.90
CA HIS A 152 -9.23 -5.97 -3.39
C HIS A 152 -9.05 -5.69 -4.88
N ILE A 153 -9.43 -4.49 -5.30
CA ILE A 153 -9.45 -4.06 -6.71
C ILE A 153 -8.67 -2.77 -6.99
N ALA A 154 -7.92 -2.25 -6.01
CA ALA A 154 -7.18 -0.99 -6.17
C ALA A 154 -6.20 -0.99 -7.35
N GLY A 155 -5.71 -2.16 -7.77
CA GLY A 155 -4.85 -2.33 -8.93
C GLY A 155 -5.58 -2.67 -10.23
N TYR A 156 -6.89 -2.92 -10.21
CA TYR A 156 -7.62 -3.39 -11.39
C TYR A 156 -8.02 -2.23 -12.28
N THR A 157 -7.34 -2.09 -13.41
CA THR A 157 -7.70 -1.22 -14.53
C THR A 157 -7.79 -2.05 -15.80
N ASP A 158 -8.40 -1.51 -16.85
CA ASP A 158 -8.45 -2.19 -18.17
C ASP A 158 -7.05 -2.46 -18.71
N GLU A 159 -6.11 -1.55 -18.48
CA GLU A 159 -4.71 -1.70 -18.85
C GLU A 159 -4.05 -2.82 -18.05
N PHE A 160 -4.23 -2.84 -16.73
CA PHE A 160 -3.68 -3.90 -15.87
C PHE A 160 -4.15 -5.28 -16.33
N VAL A 161 -5.44 -5.45 -16.63
CA VAL A 161 -5.97 -6.75 -17.07
C VAL A 161 -5.33 -7.18 -18.39
N LYS A 162 -5.21 -6.25 -19.37
CA LYS A 162 -4.56 -6.53 -20.66
C LYS A 162 -3.09 -6.91 -20.49
N ASP A 163 -2.35 -6.11 -19.72
CA ASP A 163 -0.93 -6.32 -19.48
C ASP A 163 -0.68 -7.61 -18.70
N PHE A 164 -1.49 -7.91 -17.69
CA PHE A 164 -1.39 -9.13 -16.91
C PHE A 164 -1.52 -10.38 -17.79
N TRP A 165 -2.53 -10.42 -18.67
CA TRP A 165 -2.70 -11.54 -19.61
C TRP A 165 -1.58 -11.62 -20.63
N HIS A 166 -1.19 -10.49 -21.20
CA HIS A 166 -0.13 -10.41 -22.19
C HIS A 166 1.18 -10.98 -21.63
N TYR A 167 1.71 -10.39 -20.57
CA TYR A 167 2.98 -10.83 -19.97
C TYR A 167 2.92 -12.25 -19.38
N SER A 168 1.77 -12.66 -18.84
CA SER A 168 1.62 -14.02 -18.34
C SER A 168 1.68 -15.06 -19.45
N VAL A 169 1.00 -14.81 -20.57
CA VAL A 169 1.02 -15.72 -21.72
C VAL A 169 2.42 -15.74 -22.37
N GLU A 170 3.04 -14.60 -22.55
CA GLU A 170 4.41 -14.53 -23.09
C GLU A 170 5.40 -15.31 -22.21
N ALA A 171 5.35 -15.12 -20.89
CA ALA A 171 6.23 -15.85 -19.98
C ALA A 171 6.05 -17.38 -20.09
N VAL A 172 4.82 -17.86 -20.19
CA VAL A 172 4.54 -19.30 -20.39
C VAL A 172 5.05 -19.79 -21.76
N CYS A 173 4.83 -19.01 -22.81
CA CYS A 173 5.31 -19.35 -24.16
C CYS A 173 6.83 -19.39 -24.22
N ASP A 174 7.51 -18.43 -23.59
CA ASP A 174 8.97 -18.40 -23.53
C ASP A 174 9.50 -19.65 -22.83
N MET A 175 8.98 -19.97 -21.66
CA MET A 175 9.39 -21.17 -20.92
C MET A 175 9.12 -22.46 -21.69
N ALA A 176 7.99 -22.55 -22.39
CA ALA A 176 7.65 -23.72 -23.23
C ALA A 176 8.63 -23.91 -24.40
N GLN A 177 9.25 -22.84 -24.88
CA GLN A 177 10.26 -22.83 -25.94
C GLN A 177 11.71 -22.95 -25.43
N GLY A 178 11.91 -23.01 -24.10
CA GLY A 178 13.23 -23.09 -23.48
C GLY A 178 13.91 -21.73 -23.28
N PHE A 179 13.16 -20.62 -23.39
CA PHE A 179 13.67 -19.29 -23.14
C PHE A 179 13.36 -18.81 -21.72
N LEU A 180 14.19 -17.93 -21.19
CA LEU A 180 13.91 -17.18 -19.97
C LEU A 180 12.83 -16.13 -20.27
N PRO A 181 11.79 -16.02 -19.42
CA PRO A 181 10.86 -14.90 -19.51
C PRO A 181 11.58 -13.56 -19.33
N GLU A 182 11.05 -12.49 -19.89
CA GLU A 182 11.61 -11.14 -19.71
C GLU A 182 11.69 -10.73 -18.22
N SER A 183 10.72 -11.17 -17.42
CA SER A 183 10.65 -10.88 -15.99
C SER A 183 10.58 -12.17 -15.17
N TYR A 184 11.49 -12.30 -14.20
CA TYR A 184 11.52 -13.43 -13.25
C TYR A 184 11.97 -12.96 -11.86
N VAL A 185 11.47 -13.64 -10.82
CA VAL A 185 11.58 -13.19 -9.41
C VAL A 185 12.92 -13.58 -8.78
N ASN A 186 13.51 -14.71 -9.17
CA ASN A 186 14.69 -15.28 -8.54
C ASN A 186 15.86 -15.46 -9.51
N PRO A 187 16.68 -14.43 -9.70
CA PRO A 187 17.83 -14.48 -10.61
C PRO A 187 18.78 -15.67 -10.37
N GLN A 188 18.90 -16.14 -9.11
CA GLN A 188 19.77 -17.26 -8.74
C GLN A 188 19.31 -18.62 -9.31
N ALA A 189 18.05 -18.72 -9.78
CA ALA A 189 17.55 -19.93 -10.41
C ALA A 189 17.96 -20.07 -11.88
N VAL A 190 18.33 -18.97 -12.54
CA VAL A 190 18.63 -18.91 -13.96
C VAL A 190 19.72 -19.93 -14.33
N ASP A 191 20.81 -20.01 -13.58
CA ASP A 191 21.93 -20.92 -13.86
C ASP A 191 21.55 -22.40 -13.70
N ARG A 192 20.42 -22.71 -13.08
CA ARG A 192 19.97 -24.07 -12.78
C ARG A 192 18.78 -24.53 -13.61
N CYS A 193 18.07 -23.60 -14.26
CA CYS A 193 16.81 -23.93 -14.96
C CYS A 193 17.03 -24.44 -16.39
N GLY A 194 18.22 -24.28 -16.97
CA GLY A 194 18.52 -24.69 -18.35
C GLY A 194 17.87 -23.86 -19.44
N PHE A 195 17.17 -22.75 -19.07
CA PHE A 195 16.61 -21.80 -20.03
C PHE A 195 17.68 -20.83 -20.53
N VAL A 196 17.56 -20.41 -21.77
CA VAL A 196 18.46 -19.43 -22.39
C VAL A 196 17.76 -18.07 -22.54
N ARG A 197 18.54 -16.99 -22.54
CA ARG A 197 17.99 -15.67 -22.88
C ARG A 197 17.72 -15.61 -24.38
N ARG A 198 16.60 -14.98 -24.77
CA ARG A 198 16.45 -14.58 -26.17
C ARG A 198 17.52 -13.55 -26.49
N ASP A 199 18.28 -13.77 -27.60
CA ASP A 199 19.12 -12.71 -28.12
C ASP A 199 18.24 -11.53 -28.50
N GLN A 200 18.59 -10.36 -28.01
CA GLN A 200 17.93 -9.12 -28.43
C GLN A 200 18.53 -8.77 -29.77
N ASP A 201 17.81 -9.10 -30.84
CA ASP A 201 18.11 -8.61 -32.22
C ASP A 201 17.73 -7.11 -32.34
#